data_cf3215acdd1ae47b4a12d630b84e9272
#
_entry.id   cf3215acdd1ae47b4a12d630b84e9272
#
_cell.length_a   1.000
_cell.length_b   1.000
_cell.length_c   1.000
_cell.angle_alpha   90.00
_cell.angle_beta   90.00
_cell.angle_gamma   90.00
#
_symmetry.space_group_name_H-M   'P 1'
#
loop_
_entity.id
_entity.type
_entity.pdbx_description
1 polymer ?
#
loop_
_entity_poly.entity_id
_entity_poly.type
_entity_poly.pdbx_seq_one_letter_code
_entity_poly.pdbx_strand_id
1 'polypeptide(L)'
;MSKTYVSASLRRMVCDRANGYCEYCLIPETLALSSHQIDHIIAEKHSGETVENNLALSCSICNKNKGSDIASIDPKTGEVVRLYNPRKDSWEDNFQLQTESGTIEPLTPIGRVTVRLLQVNRAECLIERKLSIKIQSLTKSD
;
A
#
# COMPACT_ATOMS: atom_id res chain seq x y z
N MET A 1 -4.72 -9.21 13.32
CA MET A 1 -4.41 -7.87 13.83
C MET A 1 -3.30 -7.95 14.88
N SER A 2 -2.32 -7.08 14.77
CA SER A 2 -1.20 -7.06 15.71
C SER A 2 -1.64 -6.57 17.08
N LYS A 3 -1.15 -7.23 18.13
CA LYS A 3 -1.37 -6.80 19.53
C LYS A 3 -0.17 -6.07 20.09
N THR A 4 0.93 -6.01 19.34
CA THR A 4 2.16 -5.37 19.81
C THR A 4 2.04 -3.86 19.64
N TYR A 5 2.40 -3.16 20.70
CA TYR A 5 2.38 -1.71 20.70
C TYR A 5 3.42 -1.13 19.74
N VAL A 6 2.99 -0.18 18.92
CA VAL A 6 3.89 0.61 18.07
C VAL A 6 4.10 1.96 18.76
N SER A 7 5.33 2.27 19.14
CA SER A 7 5.64 3.51 19.84
C SER A 7 5.32 4.74 18.98
N ALA A 8 5.09 5.88 19.62
CA ALA A 8 4.81 7.13 18.91
C ALA A 8 5.96 7.51 17.97
N SER A 9 7.21 7.31 18.40
CA SER A 9 8.37 7.64 17.58
C SER A 9 8.47 6.73 16.34
N LEU A 10 8.19 5.45 16.52
CA LEU A 10 8.22 4.49 15.40
C LEU A 10 7.09 4.79 14.41
N ARG A 11 5.90 5.09 14.91
CA ARG A 11 4.76 5.50 14.07
C ARG A 11 5.09 6.75 13.26
N ARG A 12 5.69 7.75 13.89
CA ARG A 12 6.08 8.98 13.20
C ARG A 12 7.09 8.70 12.10
N MET A 13 8.08 7.85 12.38
CA MET A 13 9.08 7.48 11.38
C MET A 13 8.45 6.80 10.18
N VAL A 14 7.51 5.88 10.40
CA VAL A 14 6.81 5.18 9.32
C VAL A 14 5.99 6.17 8.48
N CYS A 15 5.26 7.08 9.13
CA CYS A 15 4.47 8.10 8.43
C CYS A 15 5.37 9.04 7.61
N ASP A 16 6.46 9.51 8.20
CA ASP A 16 7.37 10.44 7.53
C ASP A 16 8.05 9.79 6.33
N ARG A 17 8.47 8.54 6.49
CA ARG A 17 9.12 7.78 5.40
C ARG A 17 8.18 7.61 4.20
N ALA A 18 6.90 7.42 4.45
CA ALA A 18 5.88 7.25 3.41
C ALA A 18 5.29 8.58 2.93
N ASN A 19 5.69 9.69 3.54
CA ASN A 19 5.13 11.02 3.21
C ASN A 19 3.61 11.07 3.37
N GLY A 20 3.06 10.29 4.27
CA GLY A 20 1.62 10.21 4.50
C GLY A 20 0.83 9.43 3.46
N TYR A 21 1.49 8.81 2.50
CA TYR A 21 0.84 8.02 1.45
C TYR A 21 0.76 6.56 1.84
N CYS A 22 -0.36 5.91 1.52
CA CYS A 22 -0.44 4.45 1.61
C CYS A 22 0.63 3.87 0.69
N GLU A 23 1.50 3.02 1.23
CA GLU A 23 2.62 2.48 0.47
C GLU A 23 2.20 1.45 -0.56
N TYR A 24 0.95 1.03 -0.55
CA TYR A 24 0.38 0.09 -1.52
C TYR A 24 -0.42 0.80 -2.61
N CYS A 25 -1.43 1.57 -2.24
CA CYS A 25 -2.37 2.16 -3.20
C CYS A 25 -2.13 3.64 -3.48
N LEU A 26 -1.17 4.26 -2.83
CA LEU A 26 -0.75 5.65 -3.03
C LEU A 26 -1.78 6.73 -2.67
N ILE A 27 -2.80 6.39 -1.88
CA ILE A 27 -3.76 7.38 -1.40
C ILE A 27 -3.14 8.14 -0.22
N PRO A 28 -3.12 9.48 -0.24
CA PRO A 28 -2.62 10.24 0.91
C PRO A 28 -3.65 10.24 2.03
N GLU A 29 -3.17 10.24 3.27
CA GLU A 29 -4.05 10.24 4.45
C GLU A 29 -5.01 11.42 4.44
N THR A 30 -4.59 12.56 3.90
CA THR A 30 -5.40 13.77 3.85
C THR A 30 -6.68 13.62 3.03
N LEU A 31 -6.72 12.65 2.09
CA LEU A 31 -7.89 12.39 1.25
C LEU A 31 -8.64 11.15 1.68
N ALA A 32 -8.14 10.41 2.66
CA ALA A 32 -8.79 9.18 3.12
C ALA A 32 -9.89 9.50 4.14
N LEU A 33 -10.91 8.65 4.21
CA LEU A 33 -12.02 8.81 5.15
C LEU A 33 -11.60 8.51 6.59
N SER A 34 -10.55 7.71 6.77
CA SER A 34 -10.02 7.38 8.08
C SER A 34 -8.50 7.45 8.06
N SER A 35 -7.89 7.56 9.24
CA SER A 35 -6.44 7.63 9.38
C SER A 35 -5.77 6.37 8.82
N HIS A 36 -4.60 6.55 8.21
CA HIS A 36 -3.79 5.42 7.79
C HIS A 36 -3.28 4.64 9.01
N GLN A 37 -2.98 3.38 8.80
CA GLN A 37 -2.58 2.45 9.84
C GLN A 37 -1.16 1.97 9.61
N ILE A 38 -0.52 1.52 10.68
CA ILE A 38 0.81 0.89 10.59
C ILE A 38 0.58 -0.59 10.33
N ASP A 39 1.02 -1.05 9.17
CA ASP A 39 0.90 -2.44 8.76
C ASP A 39 2.19 -3.19 9.06
N HIS A 40 2.08 -4.36 9.69
CA HIS A 40 3.19 -5.31 9.73
C HIS A 40 3.22 -5.99 8.37
N ILE A 41 4.27 -5.73 7.59
CA ILE A 41 4.41 -6.31 6.25
C ILE A 41 4.31 -7.83 6.34
N ILE A 42 5.09 -8.42 7.26
CA ILE A 42 4.94 -9.82 7.67
C ILE A 42 4.28 -9.80 9.04
N ALA A 43 3.09 -10.39 9.14
CA ALA A 43 2.31 -10.39 10.37
C ALA A 43 3.02 -11.14 11.50
N GLU A 44 2.69 -10.78 12.73
CA GLU A 44 3.30 -11.41 13.92
C GLU A 44 3.06 -12.92 13.95
N LYS A 45 1.91 -13.39 13.47
CA LYS A 45 1.64 -14.83 13.42
C LYS A 45 2.59 -15.59 12.47
N HIS A 46 3.27 -14.86 11.57
CA HIS A 46 4.29 -15.40 10.68
C HIS A 46 5.70 -15.02 11.14
N SER A 47 5.85 -14.69 12.43
CA SER A 47 7.11 -14.28 13.05
C SER A 47 7.61 -12.91 12.63
N GLY A 48 6.74 -12.06 12.10
CA GLY A 48 7.09 -10.67 11.77
C GLY A 48 7.33 -9.86 13.03
N GLU A 49 8.37 -9.04 13.00
CA GLU A 49 8.73 -8.19 14.14
C GLU A 49 8.20 -6.77 13.99
N THR A 50 8.08 -6.06 15.12
CA THR A 50 7.66 -4.65 15.15
C THR A 50 8.90 -3.78 15.06
N VAL A 51 9.48 -3.73 13.87
CA VAL A 51 10.72 -2.98 13.58
C VAL A 51 10.57 -2.22 12.26
N GLU A 52 11.43 -1.24 12.05
CA GLU A 52 11.38 -0.35 10.89
C GLU A 52 11.28 -1.11 9.56
N ASN A 53 12.05 -2.19 9.41
CA ASN A 53 12.11 -2.94 8.16
C ASN A 53 10.90 -3.83 7.90
N ASN A 54 9.98 -3.92 8.85
CA ASN A 54 8.77 -4.73 8.71
C ASN A 54 7.49 -3.92 8.86
N LEU A 55 7.57 -2.61 8.83
CA LEU A 55 6.41 -1.74 8.98
C LEU A 55 6.20 -0.89 7.74
N ALA A 56 4.93 -0.67 7.38
CA ALA A 56 4.55 0.19 6.26
C ALA A 56 3.32 1.00 6.64
N LEU A 57 3.19 2.17 6.02
CA LEU A 57 1.97 2.97 6.16
C LEU A 57 0.94 2.46 5.18
N SER A 58 -0.26 2.17 5.65
CA SER A 58 -1.32 1.58 4.83
C SER A 58 -2.65 2.25 5.11
N CYS A 59 -3.43 2.52 4.06
CA CYS A 59 -4.81 2.97 4.27
C CYS A 59 -5.62 1.84 4.91
N SER A 60 -6.74 2.19 5.56
CA SER A 60 -7.53 1.22 6.30
C SER A 60 -8.03 0.07 5.43
N ILE A 61 -8.36 0.34 4.16
CA ILE A 61 -8.89 -0.69 3.26
C ILE A 61 -7.79 -1.64 2.79
N CYS A 62 -6.62 -1.12 2.39
CA CYS A 62 -5.49 -1.98 2.03
C CYS A 62 -5.08 -2.85 3.22
N ASN A 63 -5.04 -2.28 4.42
CA ASN A 63 -4.69 -3.01 5.63
C ASN A 63 -5.72 -4.12 5.91
N LYS A 64 -7.00 -3.81 5.78
CA LYS A 64 -8.08 -4.79 5.97
C LYS A 64 -8.00 -5.91 4.95
N ASN A 65 -7.85 -5.56 3.66
CA ASN A 65 -7.82 -6.55 2.58
C ASN A 65 -6.59 -7.45 2.65
N LYS A 66 -5.46 -6.89 3.08
CA LYS A 66 -4.23 -7.65 3.24
C LYS A 66 -4.29 -8.56 4.46
N GLY A 67 -4.78 -8.03 5.59
CA GLY A 67 -4.79 -8.78 6.84
C GLY A 67 -3.41 -9.34 7.15
N SER A 68 -3.34 -10.64 7.43
CA SER A 68 -2.08 -11.34 7.69
C SER A 68 -1.55 -12.07 6.45
N ASP A 69 -2.14 -11.86 5.29
CA ASP A 69 -1.72 -12.57 4.07
C ASP A 69 -0.33 -12.14 3.63
N ILE A 70 0.45 -13.10 3.14
CA ILE A 70 1.79 -12.87 2.59
C ILE A 70 1.88 -13.27 1.12
N ALA A 71 0.85 -13.94 0.61
CA ALA A 71 0.80 -14.43 -0.77
C ALA A 71 -0.66 -14.62 -1.19
N SER A 72 -0.88 -14.73 -2.49
CA SER A 72 -2.20 -15.04 -3.05
C SER A 72 -2.02 -15.68 -4.42
N ILE A 73 -3.12 -15.94 -5.10
CA ILE A 73 -3.12 -16.61 -6.41
C ILE A 73 -3.03 -15.57 -7.53
N ASP A 74 -2.04 -15.72 -8.40
CA ASP A 74 -1.90 -14.88 -9.59
C ASP A 74 -3.06 -15.19 -10.54
N PRO A 75 -3.92 -14.20 -10.85
CA PRO A 75 -5.08 -14.45 -11.72
C PRO A 75 -4.70 -14.85 -13.14
N LYS A 76 -3.47 -14.57 -13.56
CA LYS A 76 -3.03 -14.88 -14.92
C LYS A 76 -2.49 -16.30 -15.03
N THR A 77 -1.78 -16.79 -14.02
CA THR A 77 -1.08 -18.08 -14.08
C THR A 77 -1.68 -19.16 -13.18
N GLY A 78 -2.47 -18.77 -12.18
CA GLY A 78 -2.99 -19.71 -11.18
C GLY A 78 -1.99 -20.11 -10.13
N GLU A 79 -0.80 -19.56 -10.14
CA GLU A 79 0.26 -19.89 -9.19
C GLU A 79 0.17 -19.04 -7.93
N VAL A 80 0.69 -19.58 -6.83
CA VAL A 80 0.83 -18.84 -5.57
C VAL A 80 2.03 -17.91 -5.70
N VAL A 81 1.80 -16.60 -5.48
CA VAL A 81 2.84 -15.58 -5.59
C VAL A 81 2.77 -14.68 -4.36
N ARG A 82 3.93 -14.32 -3.82
CA ARG A 82 3.99 -13.45 -2.64
C ARG A 82 3.51 -12.04 -2.98
N LEU A 83 3.03 -11.34 -1.96
CA LEU A 83 2.61 -9.94 -2.11
C LEU A 83 3.81 -9.00 -2.24
N TYR A 84 3.57 -7.82 -2.78
CA TYR A 84 4.53 -6.73 -2.82
C TYR A 84 4.96 -6.37 -1.39
N ASN A 85 6.28 -6.22 -1.20
CA ASN A 85 6.88 -5.85 0.07
C ASN A 85 7.53 -4.46 -0.08
N PRO A 86 6.97 -3.40 0.54
CA PRO A 86 7.50 -2.04 0.35
C PRO A 86 8.94 -1.83 0.83
N ARG A 87 9.47 -2.73 1.66
CA ARG A 87 10.86 -2.61 2.15
C ARG A 87 11.87 -3.30 1.23
N LYS A 88 11.43 -4.33 0.49
CA LYS A 88 12.32 -5.16 -0.32
C LYS A 88 12.17 -4.93 -1.81
N ASP A 89 10.99 -4.52 -2.26
CA ASP A 89 10.68 -4.37 -3.67
C ASP A 89 10.60 -2.89 -4.05
N SER A 90 10.81 -2.60 -5.32
CA SER A 90 10.56 -1.27 -5.87
C SER A 90 9.13 -1.20 -6.38
N TRP A 91 8.40 -0.14 -6.00
CA TRP A 91 7.03 0.05 -6.45
C TRP A 91 6.95 0.14 -7.98
N GLU A 92 7.86 0.92 -8.58
CA GLU A 92 7.87 1.16 -10.02
C GLU A 92 8.22 -0.10 -10.83
N ASP A 93 8.92 -1.06 -10.24
CA ASP A 93 9.21 -2.33 -10.92
C ASP A 93 7.97 -3.21 -11.03
N ASN A 94 7.01 -3.03 -10.14
CA ASN A 94 5.85 -3.91 -10.03
C ASN A 94 4.54 -3.28 -10.46
N PHE A 95 4.49 -1.95 -10.52
CA PHE A 95 3.26 -1.21 -10.83
C PHE A 95 3.55 0.00 -11.70
N GLN A 96 2.52 0.43 -12.42
CA GLN A 96 2.56 1.68 -13.19
C GLN A 96 1.29 2.46 -12.92
N LEU A 97 1.44 3.74 -12.56
CA LEU A 97 0.32 4.63 -12.31
C LEU A 97 -0.14 5.26 -13.62
N GLN A 98 -1.41 5.07 -13.96
CA GLN A 98 -2.05 5.74 -15.10
C GLN A 98 -2.62 7.06 -14.60
N THR A 99 -1.97 8.17 -14.94
CA THR A 99 -2.30 9.46 -14.34
C THR A 99 -3.67 10.00 -14.75
N GLU A 100 -4.17 9.63 -15.93
CA GLU A 100 -5.48 10.11 -16.39
C GLU A 100 -6.63 9.40 -15.68
N SER A 101 -6.54 8.09 -15.51
CA SER A 101 -7.61 7.29 -14.90
C SER A 101 -7.44 7.09 -13.40
N GLY A 102 -6.21 7.28 -12.88
CA GLY A 102 -5.88 6.95 -11.50
C GLY A 102 -5.67 5.45 -11.29
N THR A 103 -5.68 4.64 -12.36
CA THR A 103 -5.52 3.20 -12.27
C THR A 103 -4.07 2.81 -12.03
N ILE A 104 -3.85 1.81 -11.18
CA ILE A 104 -2.54 1.19 -10.99
C ILE A 104 -2.51 -0.09 -11.82
N GLU A 105 -1.62 -0.13 -12.81
CA GLU A 105 -1.43 -1.31 -13.66
C GLU A 105 -0.36 -2.21 -13.06
N PRO A 106 -0.62 -3.51 -12.89
CA PRO A 106 0.43 -4.43 -12.44
C PRO A 106 1.37 -4.78 -13.60
N LEU A 107 2.66 -4.82 -13.31
CA LEU A 107 3.69 -5.14 -14.30
C LEU A 107 4.30 -6.53 -14.13
N THR A 108 4.07 -7.17 -12.99
CA THR A 108 4.70 -8.43 -12.61
C THR A 108 3.69 -9.34 -11.94
N PRO A 109 4.00 -10.64 -11.75
CA PRO A 109 3.15 -11.51 -10.93
C PRO A 109 2.90 -10.96 -9.52
N ILE A 110 3.94 -10.42 -8.88
CA ILE A 110 3.81 -9.77 -7.57
C ILE A 110 2.82 -8.61 -7.64
N GLY A 111 2.92 -7.78 -8.68
CA GLY A 111 1.98 -6.69 -8.90
C GLY A 111 0.56 -7.18 -9.08
N ARG A 112 0.36 -8.24 -9.87
CA ARG A 112 -0.98 -8.77 -10.16
C ARG A 112 -1.69 -9.28 -8.91
N VAL A 113 -0.99 -10.07 -8.09
CA VAL A 113 -1.62 -10.59 -6.86
C VAL A 113 -1.93 -9.46 -5.88
N THR A 114 -1.05 -8.46 -5.80
CA THR A 114 -1.22 -7.35 -4.88
C THR A 114 -2.38 -6.45 -5.30
N VAL A 115 -2.45 -6.07 -6.58
CA VAL A 115 -3.55 -5.26 -7.10
C VAL A 115 -4.90 -5.93 -6.83
N ARG A 116 -4.97 -7.23 -7.07
CA ARG A 116 -6.23 -7.97 -6.91
C ARG A 116 -6.61 -8.15 -5.44
N LEU A 117 -5.67 -8.62 -4.61
CA LEU A 117 -6.00 -8.90 -3.20
C LEU A 117 -6.35 -7.62 -2.44
N LEU A 118 -5.59 -6.57 -2.62
CA LEU A 118 -5.80 -5.31 -1.91
C LEU A 118 -6.88 -4.44 -2.55
N GLN A 119 -7.31 -4.77 -3.77
CA GLN A 119 -8.32 -4.03 -4.51
C GLN A 119 -7.96 -2.55 -4.65
N VAL A 120 -6.73 -2.31 -5.10
CA VAL A 120 -6.20 -0.95 -5.20
C VAL A 120 -6.91 -0.11 -6.26
N ASN A 121 -7.65 -0.73 -7.17
CA ASN A 121 -8.39 -0.03 -8.23
C ASN A 121 -9.90 0.01 -7.98
N ARG A 122 -10.34 -0.13 -6.74
CA ARG A 122 -11.74 0.05 -6.39
C ARG A 122 -12.18 1.50 -6.70
N ALA A 123 -13.46 1.70 -6.96
CA ALA A 123 -13.99 2.97 -7.47
C ALA A 123 -13.57 4.19 -6.64
N GLU A 124 -13.70 4.13 -5.32
CA GLU A 124 -13.34 5.25 -4.44
C GLU A 124 -11.84 5.53 -4.45
N CYS A 125 -11.01 4.51 -4.63
CA CYS A 125 -9.56 4.67 -4.76
C CYS A 125 -9.19 5.44 -6.04
N LEU A 126 -9.86 5.12 -7.14
CA LEU A 126 -9.61 5.82 -8.40
C LEU A 126 -9.91 7.31 -8.28
N ILE A 127 -11.04 7.64 -7.64
CA ILE A 127 -11.46 9.03 -7.43
C ILE A 127 -10.43 9.77 -6.56
N GLU A 128 -10.09 9.20 -5.42
CA GLU A 128 -9.15 9.80 -4.48
C GLU A 128 -7.76 9.96 -5.10
N ARG A 129 -7.31 8.95 -5.83
CA ARG A 129 -5.99 8.98 -6.47
C ARG A 129 -5.92 10.01 -7.59
N LYS A 130 -6.97 10.10 -8.41
CA LYS A 130 -7.06 11.13 -9.46
C LYS A 130 -7.01 12.53 -8.84
N LEU A 131 -7.72 12.74 -7.74
CA LEU A 131 -7.72 14.02 -7.04
C LEU A 131 -6.33 14.33 -6.48
N SER A 132 -5.66 13.35 -5.90
CA SER A 132 -4.30 13.51 -5.38
C SER A 132 -3.33 13.91 -6.49
N ILE A 133 -3.41 13.25 -7.65
CA ILE A 133 -2.56 13.56 -8.81
C ILE A 133 -2.81 15.00 -9.27
N LYS A 134 -4.07 15.41 -9.33
CA LYS A 134 -4.44 16.75 -9.76
C LYS A 134 -3.89 17.83 -8.80
N ILE A 135 -4.01 17.58 -7.50
CA ILE A 135 -3.50 18.51 -6.48
C ILE A 135 -1.97 18.64 -6.60
N GLN A 136 -1.26 17.53 -6.77
CA GLN A 136 0.19 17.56 -6.95
C GLN A 136 0.60 18.34 -8.20
N SER A 137 -0.15 18.17 -9.29
CA SER A 137 0.10 18.89 -10.53
C SER A 137 -0.06 20.40 -10.34
N LEU A 138 -1.09 20.84 -9.60
CA LEU A 138 -1.32 22.25 -9.33
C LEU A 138 -0.21 22.86 -8.46
N THR A 139 0.29 22.11 -7.46
CA THR A 139 1.36 22.61 -6.60
C THR A 139 2.71 22.64 -7.29
N LYS A 140 2.92 21.81 -8.31
CA LYS A 140 4.17 21.78 -9.07
C LYS A 140 4.26 22.85 -10.14
N SER A 141 3.14 23.46 -10.53
CA SER A 141 3.13 24.49 -11.58
C SER A 141 3.51 25.88 -11.06
N ASP A 142 3.85 26.00 -9.79
CA ASP A 142 4.41 27.22 -9.23
C ASP A 142 5.94 27.28 -9.49
#